data_17a546775d1477cc3f66c929f0b153a1
#
_entry.id   17a546775d1477cc3f66c929f0b153a1
#
_cell.length_a   1.000
_cell.length_b   1.000
_cell.length_c   1.000
_cell.angle_alpha   90.00
_cell.angle_beta   90.00
_cell.angle_gamma   90.00
#
_symmetry.space_group_name_H-M   'P 1'
#
loop_
_entity.id
_entity.type
_entity.pdbx_description
1 polymer ?
#
loop_
_entity_poly.entity_id
_entity_poly.type
_entity_poly.pdbx_seq_one_letter_code
_entity_poly.pdbx_strand_id
1 'polypeptide(L)'
;MSYKIFTDTSSNLPTPMLRELGIEVIPFTYHVGDEAQSCLDTTAFDGDAYYASLRSGVRVTTSQIAPQTYMEAFTPVLEGGEDVIYVSMSSGISGSCNSARIAAGELKELYPTRTVRVVDTLAASLGEGIV
;
A
#
# COMPACT_ATOMS: atom_id res chain seq x y z
N MET A 1 3.16 -23.39 7.22
CA MET A 1 3.10 -21.93 7.52
C MET A 1 2.75 -21.21 6.23
N SER A 2 1.64 -20.52 6.19
CA SER A 2 1.23 -19.71 5.03
C SER A 2 1.30 -18.23 5.38
N TYR A 3 1.52 -17.43 4.37
CA TYR A 3 1.59 -15.98 4.50
C TYR A 3 1.01 -15.29 3.27
N LYS A 4 0.55 -14.07 3.46
CA LYS A 4 0.05 -13.19 2.40
C LYS A 4 1.01 -12.03 2.21
N ILE A 5 1.31 -11.71 0.97
CA ILE A 5 2.14 -10.55 0.62
C ILE A 5 1.24 -9.36 0.29
N PHE A 6 1.56 -8.23 0.89
CA PHE A 6 0.96 -6.93 0.60
C PHE A 6 2.03 -5.97 0.11
N THR A 7 1.64 -5.08 -0.77
CA THR A 7 2.40 -3.88 -1.12
C THR A 7 1.48 -2.67 -1.15
N ASP A 8 1.97 -1.52 -1.50
CA ASP A 8 1.14 -0.34 -1.71
C ASP A 8 1.16 0.11 -3.18
N THR A 9 0.32 1.09 -3.52
CA THR A 9 0.19 1.56 -4.90
C THR A 9 1.43 2.27 -5.43
N SER A 10 2.39 2.63 -4.56
CA SER A 10 3.64 3.24 -5.00
C SER A 10 4.61 2.26 -5.67
N SER A 11 4.37 0.94 -5.55
CA SER A 11 5.15 -0.07 -6.27
C SER A 11 5.02 0.05 -7.79
N ASN A 12 3.94 0.68 -8.26
CA ASN A 12 3.61 0.87 -9.68
C ASN A 12 3.58 -0.44 -10.49
N LEU A 13 3.32 -1.56 -9.84
CA LEU A 13 3.14 -2.83 -10.53
C LEU A 13 1.76 -2.90 -11.19
N PRO A 14 1.68 -3.40 -12.43
CA PRO A 14 0.39 -3.57 -13.11
C PRO A 14 -0.53 -4.53 -12.35
N THR A 15 -1.82 -4.21 -12.27
CA THR A 15 -2.80 -5.03 -11.57
C THR A 15 -2.85 -6.49 -12.05
N PRO A 16 -2.74 -6.81 -13.37
CA PRO A 16 -2.67 -8.20 -13.81
C PRO A 16 -1.49 -8.97 -13.21
N MET A 17 -0.32 -8.34 -13.10
CA MET A 17 0.88 -8.95 -12.51
C MET A 17 0.69 -9.20 -11.00
N LEU A 18 0.12 -8.23 -10.27
CA LEU A 18 -0.17 -8.39 -8.85
C LEU A 18 -1.13 -9.56 -8.59
N ARG A 19 -2.16 -9.71 -9.42
CA ARG A 19 -3.10 -10.83 -9.35
C ARG A 19 -2.42 -12.18 -9.62
N GLU A 20 -1.57 -12.24 -10.65
CA GLU A 20 -0.82 -13.46 -11.00
C GLU A 20 0.11 -13.90 -9.86
N LEU A 21 0.76 -12.94 -9.21
CA LEU A 21 1.66 -13.19 -8.08
C LEU A 21 0.93 -13.37 -6.74
N GLY A 22 -0.38 -13.16 -6.69
CA GLY A 22 -1.17 -13.25 -5.46
C GLY A 22 -0.84 -12.17 -4.43
N ILE A 23 -0.40 -11.00 -4.90
CA ILE A 23 -0.04 -9.85 -4.06
C ILE A 23 -1.25 -8.93 -3.89
N GLU A 24 -1.57 -8.58 -2.65
CA GLU A 24 -2.60 -7.61 -2.32
C GLU A 24 -2.03 -6.19 -2.27
N VAL A 25 -2.85 -5.20 -2.58
CA VAL A 25 -2.42 -3.79 -2.64
C VAL A 25 -3.19 -2.95 -1.65
N ILE A 26 -2.46 -2.13 -0.89
CA ILE A 26 -3.04 -1.09 -0.03
C ILE A 26 -2.87 0.26 -0.75
N PRO A 27 -3.97 0.98 -1.01
CA PRO A 27 -3.91 2.20 -1.80
C PRO A 27 -3.41 3.39 -1.01
N PHE A 28 -2.54 4.20 -1.62
CA PHE A 28 -2.39 5.59 -1.24
C PHE A 28 -3.61 6.40 -1.69
N THR A 29 -3.97 7.40 -0.91
CA THR A 29 -4.94 8.40 -1.34
C THR A 29 -4.20 9.58 -1.96
N TYR A 30 -4.66 10.03 -3.11
CA TYR A 30 -4.23 11.28 -3.72
C TYR A 30 -5.43 12.21 -3.90
N HIS A 31 -5.17 13.50 -3.88
CA HIS A 31 -6.18 14.53 -3.97
C HIS A 31 -5.95 15.34 -5.24
N VAL A 32 -6.96 15.39 -6.10
CA VAL A 32 -6.99 16.24 -7.29
C VAL A 32 -7.89 17.42 -6.97
N GLY A 33 -7.28 18.57 -6.66
CA GLY A 33 -8.02 19.67 -6.03
C GLY A 33 -8.54 19.24 -4.66
N ASP A 34 -9.85 19.31 -4.46
CA ASP A 34 -10.54 18.94 -3.21
C ASP A 34 -11.07 17.49 -3.21
N GLU A 35 -10.90 16.75 -4.30
CA GLU A 35 -11.41 15.39 -4.43
C GLU A 35 -10.36 14.35 -4.04
N ALA A 36 -10.70 13.49 -3.08
CA ALA A 36 -9.88 12.35 -2.69
C ALA A 36 -10.12 11.18 -3.65
N GLN A 37 -9.05 10.59 -4.17
CA GLN A 37 -9.07 9.46 -5.09
C GLN A 37 -8.06 8.40 -4.68
N SER A 38 -8.31 7.16 -5.10
CA SER A 38 -7.34 6.08 -5.00
C SER A 38 -7.40 5.24 -6.27
N CYS A 39 -6.29 4.64 -6.65
CA CYS A 39 -6.22 3.76 -7.80
C CYS A 39 -5.79 2.36 -7.36
N LEU A 40 -6.74 1.45 -7.23
CA LEU A 40 -6.48 0.03 -6.92
C LEU A 40 -6.30 -0.82 -8.17
N ASP A 41 -6.87 -0.39 -9.29
CA ASP A 41 -6.78 -1.10 -10.56
C ASP A 41 -6.13 -0.21 -11.61
N THR A 42 -4.89 -0.53 -11.97
CA THR A 42 -4.12 0.23 -12.96
C THR A 42 -4.73 0.18 -14.35
N THR A 43 -5.59 -0.81 -14.65
CA THR A 43 -6.27 -0.92 -15.94
C THR A 43 -7.42 0.08 -16.07
N ALA A 44 -7.94 0.58 -14.95
CA ALA A 44 -9.00 1.59 -14.88
C ALA A 44 -8.47 3.02 -14.76
N PHE A 45 -7.15 3.21 -14.64
CA PHE A 45 -6.54 4.52 -14.47
C PHE A 45 -6.45 5.27 -15.79
N ASP A 46 -7.13 6.41 -15.87
CA ASP A 46 -7.04 7.34 -17.00
C ASP A 46 -5.84 8.29 -16.82
N GLY A 47 -4.68 7.84 -17.25
CA GLY A 47 -3.44 8.63 -17.16
C GLY A 47 -3.47 9.91 -18.00
N ASP A 48 -4.12 9.89 -19.14
CA ASP A 48 -4.22 11.07 -20.01
C ASP A 48 -5.04 12.18 -19.35
N ALA A 49 -6.18 11.86 -18.77
CA ALA A 49 -6.99 12.80 -18.00
C ALA A 49 -6.24 13.32 -16.77
N TYR A 50 -5.55 12.45 -16.06
CA TYR A 50 -4.74 12.81 -14.89
C TYR A 50 -3.64 13.81 -15.24
N TYR A 51 -2.84 13.52 -16.27
CA TYR A 51 -1.75 14.42 -16.69
C TYR A 51 -2.27 15.70 -17.35
N ALA A 52 -3.42 15.67 -18.02
CA ALA A 52 -4.08 16.88 -18.52
C ALA A 52 -4.48 17.82 -17.36
N SER A 53 -5.00 17.28 -16.26
CA SER A 53 -5.31 18.04 -15.05
C SER A 53 -4.06 18.72 -14.47
N LEU A 54 -2.93 18.01 -14.37
CA LEU A 54 -1.66 18.58 -13.93
C LEU A 54 -1.19 19.72 -14.84
N ARG A 55 -1.27 19.56 -16.16
CA ARG A 55 -0.89 20.61 -17.12
C ARG A 55 -1.79 21.84 -17.03
N SER A 56 -3.05 21.68 -16.65
CA SER A 56 -3.98 22.79 -16.44
C SER A 56 -3.74 23.54 -15.13
N GLY A 57 -2.79 23.09 -14.30
CA GLY A 57 -2.44 23.73 -13.03
C GLY A 57 -3.25 23.26 -11.83
N VAL A 58 -4.02 22.18 -11.96
CA VAL A 58 -4.71 21.56 -10.81
C VAL A 58 -3.67 20.99 -9.84
N ARG A 59 -3.79 21.38 -8.59
CA ARG A 59 -2.88 20.89 -7.54
C ARG A 59 -3.24 19.46 -7.18
N VAL A 60 -2.23 18.59 -7.22
CA VAL A 60 -2.34 17.20 -6.74
C VAL A 60 -1.46 17.03 -5.50
N THR A 61 -2.03 16.45 -4.46
CA THR A 61 -1.33 16.11 -3.21
C THR A 61 -1.60 14.66 -2.86
N THR A 62 -0.77 14.08 -2.00
CA THR A 62 -0.93 12.71 -1.51
C THR A 62 -1.02 12.70 0.00
N SER A 63 -1.69 11.68 0.54
CA SER A 63 -1.73 11.40 1.98
C SER A 63 -1.04 10.06 2.25
N GLN A 64 -0.32 9.99 3.38
CA GLN A 64 0.19 8.71 3.86
C GLN A 64 -0.96 7.77 4.25
N ILE A 65 -0.70 6.47 4.20
CA ILE A 65 -1.65 5.45 4.65
C ILE A 65 -1.70 5.46 6.18
N ALA A 66 -2.91 5.55 6.75
CA ALA A 66 -3.10 5.54 8.20
C ALA A 66 -2.93 4.13 8.80
N PRO A 67 -2.51 4.00 10.08
CA PRO A 67 -2.40 2.69 10.75
C PRO A 67 -3.68 1.87 10.69
N GLN A 68 -4.84 2.51 10.84
CA GLN A 68 -6.14 1.86 10.78
C GLN A 68 -6.38 1.13 9.45
N THR A 69 -5.97 1.72 8.33
CA THR A 69 -6.10 1.10 7.01
C THR A 69 -5.30 -0.21 6.92
N TYR A 70 -4.09 -0.24 7.48
CA TYR A 70 -3.29 -1.46 7.57
C TYR A 70 -3.95 -2.52 8.47
N MET A 71 -4.49 -2.12 9.62
CA MET A 71 -5.19 -3.02 10.51
C MET A 71 -6.39 -3.67 9.83
N GLU A 72 -7.20 -2.90 9.13
CA GLU A 72 -8.36 -3.40 8.38
C GLU A 72 -7.97 -4.37 7.27
N ALA A 73 -6.85 -4.12 6.59
CA ALA A 73 -6.34 -4.99 5.52
C ALA A 73 -5.74 -6.29 6.06
N PHE A 74 -4.98 -6.23 7.16
CA PHE A 74 -4.24 -7.39 7.68
C PHE A 74 -5.07 -8.30 8.57
N THR A 75 -6.04 -7.76 9.31
CA THR A 75 -6.85 -8.52 10.27
C THR A 75 -7.49 -9.76 9.65
N PRO A 76 -8.19 -9.71 8.51
CA PRO A 76 -8.81 -10.91 7.94
C PRO A 76 -7.82 -12.03 7.60
N VAL A 77 -6.60 -11.67 7.21
CA VAL A 77 -5.52 -12.63 6.91
C VAL A 77 -5.05 -13.34 8.18
N LEU A 78 -4.82 -12.56 9.26
CA LEU A 78 -4.38 -13.10 10.55
C LEU A 78 -5.47 -13.98 11.19
N GLU A 79 -6.74 -13.58 11.08
CA GLU A 79 -7.89 -14.38 11.53
C GLU A 79 -8.01 -15.68 10.74
N GLY A 80 -7.70 -15.66 9.46
CA GLY A 80 -7.62 -16.83 8.59
C GLY A 80 -6.46 -17.78 8.90
N GLY A 81 -5.58 -17.41 9.83
CA GLY A 81 -4.45 -18.25 10.27
C GLY A 81 -3.18 -18.07 9.43
N GLU A 82 -3.11 -17.04 8.61
CA GLU A 82 -1.93 -16.71 7.82
C GLU A 82 -1.15 -15.54 8.41
N ASP A 83 0.13 -15.47 8.12
CA ASP A 83 0.99 -14.33 8.44
C ASP A 83 0.96 -13.27 7.35
N VAL A 84 1.47 -12.09 7.62
CA VAL A 84 1.52 -10.97 6.67
C VAL A 84 2.95 -10.51 6.45
N ILE A 85 3.31 -10.32 5.21
CA ILE A 85 4.50 -9.59 4.78
C ILE A 85 4.03 -8.35 4.01
N TYR A 86 4.42 -7.17 4.48
CA TYR A 86 4.12 -5.91 3.82
C TYR A 86 5.40 -5.28 3.28
N VAL A 87 5.46 -5.13 1.96
CA VAL A 87 6.56 -4.48 1.22
C VAL A 87 6.19 -3.02 1.03
N SER A 88 6.91 -2.14 1.71
CA SER A 88 6.57 -0.72 1.88
C SER A 88 7.47 0.20 1.08
N MET A 89 6.91 1.31 0.59
CA MET A 89 7.70 2.48 0.18
C MET A 89 8.64 2.91 1.30
N SER A 90 9.80 3.44 0.91
CA SER A 90 10.84 3.93 1.83
C SER A 90 10.28 4.81 2.95
N SER A 91 10.69 4.51 4.18
CA SER A 91 10.42 5.34 5.36
C SER A 91 11.02 6.74 5.27
N GLY A 92 12.04 6.92 4.42
CA GLY A 92 12.64 8.23 4.14
C GLY A 92 11.82 9.12 3.22
N ILE A 93 10.81 8.54 2.54
CA ILE A 93 9.93 9.27 1.60
C ILE A 93 8.54 9.47 2.20
N SER A 94 8.00 8.46 2.87
CA SER A 94 6.62 8.47 3.40
C SER A 94 6.56 7.97 4.84
N GLY A 95 5.65 8.54 5.62
CA GLY A 95 5.29 8.03 6.95
C GLY A 95 4.51 6.72 6.96
N SER A 96 4.11 6.21 5.79
CA SER A 96 3.29 4.99 5.67
C SER A 96 3.98 3.75 6.23
N CYS A 97 5.29 3.61 6.03
CA CYS A 97 6.07 2.50 6.61
C CYS A 97 5.98 2.49 8.14
N ASN A 98 6.08 3.66 8.78
CA ASN A 98 5.94 3.78 10.22
C ASN A 98 4.49 3.48 10.67
N SER A 99 3.49 3.94 9.93
CA SER A 99 2.08 3.61 10.16
C SER A 99 1.83 2.11 10.12
N ALA A 100 2.44 1.40 9.16
CA ALA A 100 2.38 -0.05 9.06
C ALA A 100 3.05 -0.75 10.26
N ARG A 101 4.17 -0.22 10.75
CA ARG A 101 4.86 -0.74 11.95
C ARG A 101 4.02 -0.57 13.21
N ILE A 102 3.32 0.56 13.35
CA ILE A 102 2.38 0.79 14.46
C ILE A 102 1.26 -0.25 14.41
N ALA A 103 0.62 -0.42 13.24
CA ALA A 103 -0.41 -1.43 13.05
C ALA A 103 0.09 -2.85 13.35
N ALA A 104 1.30 -3.19 12.89
CA ALA A 104 1.92 -4.49 13.17
C ALA A 104 2.12 -4.74 14.67
N GLY A 105 2.51 -3.69 15.42
CA GLY A 105 2.65 -3.75 16.88
C GLY A 105 1.32 -4.04 17.58
N GLU A 106 0.25 -3.32 17.23
CA GLU A 106 -1.09 -3.53 17.77
C GLU A 106 -1.64 -4.92 17.41
N LEU A 107 -1.47 -5.35 16.15
CA LEU A 107 -1.90 -6.68 15.70
C LEU A 107 -1.11 -7.81 16.38
N LYS A 108 0.14 -7.59 16.75
CA LYS A 108 0.93 -8.56 17.53
C LYS A 108 0.35 -8.81 18.92
N GLU A 109 -0.21 -7.79 19.54
CA GLU A 109 -0.89 -7.93 20.85
C GLU A 109 -2.22 -8.68 20.72
N LEU A 110 -2.99 -8.41 19.63
CA LEU A 110 -4.28 -9.06 19.37
C LEU A 110 -4.11 -10.51 18.86
N TYR A 111 -3.08 -10.77 18.08
CA TYR A 111 -2.80 -12.07 17.46
C TYR A 111 -1.36 -12.53 17.77
N PRO A 112 -1.08 -12.92 19.05
CA PRO A 112 0.29 -13.19 19.50
C PRO A 112 0.97 -14.37 18.78
N THR A 113 0.19 -15.28 18.18
CA THR A 113 0.69 -16.44 17.43
C THR A 113 0.92 -16.12 15.93
N ARG A 114 0.55 -14.93 15.49
CA ARG A 114 0.71 -14.48 14.11
C ARG A 114 1.83 -13.45 13.98
N THR A 115 2.32 -13.29 12.77
CA THR A 115 3.41 -12.36 12.46
C THR A 115 2.98 -11.39 11.35
N VAL A 116 3.23 -10.12 11.58
CA VAL A 116 3.18 -9.08 10.54
C VAL A 116 4.59 -8.52 10.39
N ARG A 117 5.19 -8.77 9.22
CA ARG A 117 6.53 -8.28 8.89
C ARG A 117 6.43 -7.10 7.95
N VAL A 118 6.92 -5.95 8.38
CA VAL A 118 7.02 -4.73 7.54
C VAL A 118 8.43 -4.63 7.00
N VAL A 119 8.55 -4.66 5.67
CA VAL A 119 9.81 -4.52 4.94
C VAL A 119 9.92 -3.09 4.42
N ASP A 120 10.87 -2.33 4.94
CA ASP A 120 11.22 -1.01 4.40
C ASP A 120 12.16 -1.22 3.21
N THR A 121 11.68 -0.96 2.01
CA THR A 121 12.46 -1.21 0.78
C THR A 121 13.56 -0.18 0.55
N LEU A 122 13.51 0.96 1.26
CA LEU A 122 14.36 2.13 1.02
C LEU A 122 14.26 2.64 -0.43
N ALA A 123 13.17 2.34 -1.10
CA ALA A 123 12.90 2.62 -2.50
C ALA A 123 11.45 3.08 -2.70
N ALA A 124 11.12 3.42 -3.93
CA ALA A 124 9.78 3.77 -4.38
C ALA A 124 9.61 3.34 -5.84
N SER A 125 8.36 3.36 -6.33
CA SER A 125 8.03 2.98 -7.70
C SER A 125 8.53 1.57 -8.03
N LEU A 126 9.09 1.36 -9.19
CA LEU A 126 9.61 0.04 -9.61
C LEU A 126 10.79 -0.44 -8.75
N GLY A 127 11.49 0.44 -8.04
CA GLY A 127 12.49 0.06 -7.05
C GLY A 127 11.90 -0.70 -5.86
N GLU A 128 10.70 -0.32 -5.42
CA GLU A 128 9.88 -1.06 -4.45
C GLU A 128 9.28 -2.32 -5.10
N GLY A 129 8.80 -2.21 -6.33
CA GLY A 129 8.17 -3.31 -7.06
C GLY A 129 9.10 -4.49 -7.36
N ILE A 130 10.42 -4.29 -7.39
CA ILE A 130 11.42 -5.35 -7.62
C ILE A 130 11.62 -6.21 -6.36
N VAL A 131 11.45 -5.65 -5.19
CA VAL A 131 11.63 -6.35 -3.90
C VAL A 131 10.54 -7.39 -3.69
#